data_5bc753569a5a2636771a9f02d3317f2f
#
_entry.id   5bc753569a5a2636771a9f02d3317f2f
#
_cell.length_a   1.000
_cell.length_b   1.000
_cell.length_c   1.000
_cell.angle_alpha   90.00
_cell.angle_beta   90.00
_cell.angle_gamma   90.00
#
_symmetry.space_group_name_H-M   'P 1'
#
loop_
_entity.id
_entity.type
_entity.pdbx_description
1 polymer ?
#
loop_
_entity_poly.entity_id
_entity_poly.type
_entity_poly.pdbx_seq_one_letter_code
_entity_poly.pdbx_strand_id
1 'polypeptide(L)'
;MAKKTDKGSGVNSTAIEQVSTASLIPYARNARTHSETQVKQIAGSIQEFGFCNPVLVDATNGIIAGHGRVMAAQLLKLETVPCLRLSHLTDAQKRAYVLADNRIALSSGWDEEMLANELSDLHADEFDMALLGFDADELTALLSMEDTAEAI
;
A
#
# COMPACT_ATOMS: atom_id res chain seq x y z
N MET A 1 -7.61 33.92 -23.97
CA MET A 1 -8.27 32.66 -24.29
C MET A 1 -8.23 31.75 -23.08
N ALA A 2 -9.37 31.49 -22.48
CA ALA A 2 -9.44 30.51 -21.40
C ALA A 2 -9.07 29.14 -21.99
N LYS A 3 -7.99 28.55 -21.52
CA LYS A 3 -7.76 27.13 -21.76
C LYS A 3 -8.95 26.38 -21.18
N LYS A 4 -9.75 25.75 -22.02
CA LYS A 4 -10.68 24.73 -21.59
C LYS A 4 -9.84 23.74 -20.77
N THR A 5 -9.97 23.81 -19.47
CA THR A 5 -9.54 22.68 -18.66
C THR A 5 -10.39 21.52 -19.12
N ASP A 6 -9.79 20.61 -19.81
CA ASP A 6 -10.42 19.36 -20.14
C ASP A 6 -10.75 18.66 -18.83
N LYS A 7 -12.01 18.79 -18.41
CA LYS A 7 -12.57 17.98 -17.33
C LYS A 7 -12.88 16.60 -17.88
N GLY A 8 -11.89 16.01 -18.54
CA GLY A 8 -12.01 14.66 -19.03
C GLY A 8 -12.40 13.74 -17.87
N SER A 9 -13.52 13.07 -17.98
CA SER A 9 -14.03 11.98 -17.15
C SER A 9 -13.89 12.09 -15.62
N GLY A 10 -13.55 13.25 -15.06
CA GLY A 10 -13.52 13.51 -13.61
C GLY A 10 -12.38 12.86 -12.81
N VAL A 11 -11.43 12.20 -13.45
CA VAL A 11 -10.28 11.58 -12.79
C VAL A 11 -9.02 12.40 -13.08
N ASN A 12 -8.45 13.03 -12.05
CA ASN A 12 -7.15 13.65 -12.15
C ASN A 12 -6.07 12.59 -12.08
N SER A 13 -5.39 12.34 -13.17
CA SER A 13 -4.25 11.45 -13.21
C SER A 13 -2.96 12.25 -13.43
N THR A 14 -1.92 11.92 -12.71
CA THR A 14 -0.58 12.45 -12.88
C THR A 14 0.40 11.34 -13.18
N ALA A 15 1.50 11.70 -13.84
CA ALA A 15 2.57 10.75 -14.08
C ALA A 15 3.30 10.44 -12.76
N ILE A 16 3.85 9.24 -12.66
CA ILE A 16 4.70 8.84 -11.54
C ILE A 16 6.04 9.55 -11.66
N GLU A 17 6.48 10.19 -10.56
CA GLU A 17 7.78 10.85 -10.45
C GLU A 17 8.67 10.07 -9.49
N GLN A 18 9.96 10.05 -9.76
CA GLN A 18 10.95 9.61 -8.78
C GLN A 18 11.34 10.81 -7.91
N VAL A 19 11.08 10.72 -6.61
CA VAL A 19 11.32 11.80 -5.66
C VAL A 19 12.35 11.34 -4.63
N SER A 20 13.29 12.23 -4.29
CA SER A 20 14.30 11.93 -3.27
C SER A 20 13.61 11.51 -1.96
N THR A 21 13.96 10.35 -1.46
CA THR A 21 13.40 9.83 -0.20
C THR A 21 13.65 10.79 0.96
N ALA A 22 14.82 11.43 0.99
CA ALA A 22 15.19 12.39 2.02
C ALA A 22 14.39 13.70 1.96
N SER A 23 13.77 14.02 0.82
CA SER A 23 12.98 15.24 0.65
C SER A 23 11.53 15.10 1.09
N LEU A 24 11.07 13.89 1.40
CA LEU A 24 9.69 13.63 1.76
C LEU A 24 9.43 14.05 3.21
N ILE A 25 8.31 14.74 3.42
CA ILE A 25 7.94 15.31 4.72
C ILE A 25 6.80 14.49 5.31
N PRO A 26 7.01 13.77 6.43
CA PRO A 26 5.94 13.04 7.09
C PRO A 26 4.82 13.97 7.56
N TYR A 27 3.58 13.50 7.48
CA TYR A 27 2.45 14.23 8.02
C TYR A 27 2.39 14.05 9.55
N ALA A 28 2.57 15.14 10.30
CA ALA A 28 2.67 15.12 11.76
C ALA A 28 1.40 14.59 12.45
N ARG A 29 0.23 14.73 11.82
CA ARG A 29 -1.07 14.26 12.36
C ARG A 29 -1.51 12.93 11.76
N ASN A 30 -0.58 12.12 11.31
CA ASN A 30 -0.89 10.81 10.75
C ASN A 30 -1.48 9.90 11.85
N ALA A 31 -2.75 9.59 11.72
CA ALA A 31 -3.47 8.74 12.68
C ALA A 31 -3.11 7.24 12.53
N ARG A 32 -2.52 6.85 11.40
CA ARG A 32 -2.10 5.47 11.18
C ARG A 32 -0.71 5.24 11.72
N THR A 33 -0.56 4.18 12.51
CA THR A 33 0.73 3.76 13.05
C THR A 33 1.29 2.57 12.28
N HIS A 34 2.61 2.46 12.26
CA HIS A 34 3.32 1.36 11.62
C HIS A 34 4.31 0.76 12.61
N SER A 35 4.16 -0.52 12.92
CA SER A 35 5.11 -1.25 13.74
C SER A 35 6.40 -1.51 12.95
N GLU A 36 7.48 -1.76 13.66
CA GLU A 36 8.76 -2.18 13.05
C GLU A 36 8.59 -3.45 12.21
N THR A 37 7.81 -4.41 12.72
CA THR A 37 7.50 -5.64 12.00
C THR A 37 6.77 -5.36 10.68
N GLN A 38 5.78 -4.45 10.69
CA GLN A 38 5.05 -4.07 9.48
C GLN A 38 5.96 -3.39 8.47
N VAL A 39 6.84 -2.49 8.90
CA VAL A 39 7.81 -1.83 8.01
C VAL A 39 8.74 -2.85 7.36
N LYS A 40 9.20 -3.85 8.10
CA LYS A 40 10.01 -4.94 7.55
C LYS A 40 9.25 -5.79 6.54
N GLN A 41 7.97 -6.04 6.76
CA GLN A 41 7.10 -6.73 5.81
C GLN A 41 6.94 -5.94 4.51
N ILE A 42 6.72 -4.63 4.61
CA ILE A 42 6.65 -3.74 3.45
C ILE A 42 7.99 -3.75 2.69
N ALA A 43 9.10 -3.67 3.40
CA ALA A 43 10.43 -3.72 2.81
C ALA A 43 10.66 -5.04 2.05
N GLY A 44 10.28 -6.17 2.62
CA GLY A 44 10.35 -7.48 1.98
C GLY A 44 9.51 -7.54 0.70
N SER A 45 8.32 -6.98 0.73
CA SER A 45 7.45 -6.87 -0.44
C SER A 45 8.07 -6.02 -1.55
N ILE A 46 8.67 -4.89 -1.19
CA ILE A 46 9.37 -4.03 -2.16
C ILE A 46 10.55 -4.76 -2.80
N GLN A 47 11.31 -5.51 -2.03
CA GLN A 47 12.43 -6.29 -2.55
C GLN A 47 11.99 -7.39 -3.51
N GLU A 48 10.89 -8.09 -3.20
CA GLU A 48 10.40 -9.19 -4.03
C GLU A 48 9.70 -8.71 -5.29
N PHE A 49 8.78 -7.76 -5.16
CA PHE A 49 7.89 -7.35 -6.25
C PHE A 49 8.30 -6.03 -6.91
N GLY A 50 9.22 -5.30 -6.32
CA GLY A 50 9.50 -3.93 -6.68
C GLY A 50 8.60 -2.95 -5.95
N PHE A 51 8.87 -1.66 -6.12
CA PHE A 51 8.06 -0.58 -5.53
C PHE A 51 6.84 -0.34 -6.42
N CYS A 52 5.81 -1.18 -6.26
CA CYS A 52 4.66 -1.22 -7.18
C CYS A 52 3.55 -0.25 -6.82
N ASN A 53 3.51 0.24 -5.58
CA ASN A 53 2.45 1.12 -5.09
C ASN A 53 3.06 2.48 -4.73
N PRO A 54 2.85 3.53 -5.55
CA PRO A 54 3.52 4.81 -5.35
C PRO A 54 3.08 5.48 -4.06
N VAL A 55 3.96 6.32 -3.52
CA VAL A 55 3.67 7.23 -2.41
C VAL A 55 2.87 8.42 -2.95
N LEU A 56 1.83 8.82 -2.25
CA LEU A 56 1.05 10.01 -2.60
C LEU A 56 1.61 11.21 -1.86
N VAL A 57 1.96 12.26 -2.60
CA VAL A 57 2.57 13.47 -2.05
C VAL A 57 1.82 14.71 -2.53
N ASP A 58 1.93 15.79 -1.76
CA ASP A 58 1.40 17.08 -2.16
C ASP A 58 2.41 17.90 -2.97
N ALA A 59 2.07 19.16 -3.26
CA ALA A 59 2.90 20.05 -4.09
C ALA A 59 4.30 20.30 -3.48
N THR A 60 4.47 20.14 -2.16
CA THR A 60 5.70 20.43 -1.43
C THR A 60 6.36 19.21 -0.83
N ASN A 61 6.11 18.04 -1.38
CA ASN A 61 6.64 16.74 -0.93
C ASN A 61 6.11 16.29 0.45
N GLY A 62 5.00 16.85 0.90
CA GLY A 62 4.31 16.33 2.09
C GLY A 62 3.68 14.98 1.77
N ILE A 63 3.90 13.98 2.60
CA ILE A 63 3.34 12.65 2.39
C ILE A 63 1.85 12.68 2.73
N ILE A 64 1.01 12.33 1.76
CA ILE A 64 -0.44 12.17 1.93
C ILE A 64 -0.75 10.73 2.33
N ALA A 65 -0.21 9.78 1.61
CA ALA A 65 -0.38 8.35 1.88
C ALA A 65 0.89 7.59 1.51
N GLY A 66 1.19 6.55 2.27
CA GLY A 66 2.36 5.71 2.04
C GLY A 66 3.50 5.92 3.03
N HIS A 67 3.21 6.42 4.24
CA HIS A 67 4.22 6.59 5.28
C HIS A 67 4.98 5.29 5.58
N GLY A 68 4.28 4.16 5.65
CA GLY A 68 4.92 2.85 5.85
C GLY A 68 5.86 2.48 4.69
N ARG A 69 5.47 2.78 3.47
CA ARG A 69 6.32 2.57 2.28
C ARG A 69 7.57 3.45 2.30
N VAL A 70 7.44 4.70 2.75
CA VAL A 70 8.59 5.60 2.91
C VAL A 70 9.53 5.09 4.00
N MET A 71 9.00 4.65 5.13
CA MET A 71 9.81 4.05 6.20
C MET A 71 10.55 2.80 5.71
N ALA A 72 9.88 1.96 4.92
CA ALA A 72 10.50 0.79 4.30
C ALA A 72 11.60 1.17 3.31
N ALA A 73 11.36 2.21 2.51
CA ALA A 73 12.37 2.74 1.59
C ALA A 73 13.61 3.27 2.33
N GLN A 74 13.41 3.93 3.45
CA GLN A 74 14.51 4.37 4.32
C GLN A 74 15.30 3.19 4.88
N LEU A 75 14.59 2.15 5.32
CA LEU A 75 15.23 0.91 5.81
C LEU A 75 16.06 0.24 4.72
N LEU A 76 15.58 0.23 3.48
CA LEU A 76 16.29 -0.32 2.31
C LEU A 76 17.33 0.62 1.74
N LYS A 77 17.44 1.83 2.25
CA LYS A 77 18.36 2.88 1.78
C LYS A 77 18.15 3.24 0.32
N LEU A 78 16.89 3.31 -0.11
CA LEU A 78 16.54 3.76 -1.45
C LEU A 78 16.71 5.28 -1.55
N GLU A 79 17.43 5.74 -2.56
CA GLU A 79 17.67 7.18 -2.78
C GLU A 79 16.40 7.89 -3.25
N THR A 80 15.59 7.23 -4.06
CA THR A 80 14.33 7.76 -4.58
C THR A 80 13.21 6.76 -4.39
N VAL A 81 11.99 7.27 -4.37
CA VAL A 81 10.77 6.48 -4.35
C VAL A 81 9.80 6.98 -5.42
N PRO A 82 9.01 6.09 -6.03
CA PRO A 82 7.98 6.51 -6.97
C PRO A 82 6.86 7.22 -6.23
N CYS A 83 6.50 8.40 -6.69
CA CYS A 83 5.47 9.23 -6.09
C CYS A 83 4.44 9.67 -7.13
N LEU A 84 3.21 9.80 -6.68
CA LEU A 84 2.13 10.43 -7.42
C LEU A 84 1.79 11.75 -6.72
N ARG A 85 1.89 12.86 -7.45
CA ARG A 85 1.69 14.18 -6.86
C ARG A 85 0.24 14.62 -6.99
N LEU A 86 -0.40 14.90 -5.85
CA LEU A 86 -1.78 15.34 -5.76
C LEU A 86 -1.81 16.82 -5.37
N SER A 87 -1.55 17.68 -6.32
CA SER A 87 -1.48 19.14 -6.08
C SER A 87 -2.83 19.84 -6.14
N HIS A 88 -3.90 19.13 -6.51
CA HIS A 88 -5.25 19.68 -6.68
C HIS A 88 -6.10 19.68 -5.41
N LEU A 89 -5.63 19.04 -4.32
CA LEU A 89 -6.40 18.91 -3.09
C LEU A 89 -6.20 20.10 -2.15
N THR A 90 -7.27 20.57 -1.54
CA THR A 90 -7.18 21.50 -0.41
C THR A 90 -6.64 20.77 0.83
N ASP A 91 -6.21 21.52 1.85
CA ASP A 91 -5.74 20.92 3.10
C ASP A 91 -6.82 20.05 3.77
N ALA A 92 -8.08 20.51 3.76
CA ALA A 92 -9.18 19.72 4.29
C ALA A 92 -9.41 18.45 3.50
N GLN A 93 -9.32 18.51 2.16
CA GLN A 93 -9.46 17.33 1.31
C GLN A 93 -8.33 16.33 1.54
N LYS A 94 -7.08 16.80 1.71
CA LYS A 94 -5.95 15.91 2.02
C LYS A 94 -6.18 15.15 3.33
N ARG A 95 -6.61 15.85 4.38
CA ARG A 95 -6.91 15.23 5.68
C ARG A 95 -8.05 14.22 5.59
N ALA A 96 -9.12 14.60 4.90
CA ALA A 96 -10.27 13.73 4.68
C ALA A 96 -9.90 12.50 3.86
N TYR A 97 -9.10 12.68 2.82
CA TYR A 97 -8.64 11.58 1.94
C TYR A 97 -7.84 10.53 2.73
N VAL A 98 -6.89 10.98 3.56
CA VAL A 98 -6.09 10.07 4.38
C VAL A 98 -6.97 9.19 5.28
N LEU A 99 -7.96 9.79 5.94
CA LEU A 99 -8.87 9.04 6.80
C LEU A 99 -9.77 8.10 6.00
N ALA A 100 -10.35 8.59 4.91
CA ALA A 100 -11.26 7.81 4.07
C ALA A 100 -10.55 6.61 3.42
N ASP A 101 -9.36 6.83 2.87
CA ASP A 101 -8.58 5.77 2.23
C ASP A 101 -8.26 4.62 3.20
N ASN A 102 -7.79 4.97 4.40
CA ASN A 102 -7.51 3.98 5.44
C ASN A 102 -8.78 3.25 5.90
N ARG A 103 -9.86 3.99 6.13
CA ARG A 103 -11.11 3.38 6.61
C ARG A 103 -11.76 2.47 5.58
N ILE A 104 -11.77 2.88 4.32
CA ILE A 104 -12.32 2.08 3.22
C ILE A 104 -11.52 0.78 3.05
N ALA A 105 -10.20 0.86 3.12
CA ALA A 105 -9.34 -0.32 3.06
C ALA A 105 -9.64 -1.30 4.21
N LEU A 106 -9.84 -0.80 5.43
CA LEU A 106 -10.16 -1.63 6.59
C LEU A 106 -11.57 -2.23 6.55
N SER A 107 -12.50 -1.64 5.80
CA SER A 107 -13.87 -2.14 5.69
C SER A 107 -14.03 -3.26 4.68
N SER A 108 -13.06 -3.48 3.82
CA SER A 108 -13.05 -4.64 2.92
C SER A 108 -12.67 -5.91 3.68
N GLY A 109 -13.17 -7.04 3.18
CA GLY A 109 -12.88 -8.34 3.76
C GLY A 109 -12.42 -9.31 2.69
N TRP A 110 -12.37 -10.56 3.05
CA TRP A 110 -11.99 -11.66 2.17
C TRP A 110 -13.17 -12.60 1.93
N ASP A 111 -13.28 -13.12 0.71
CA ASP A 111 -13.95 -14.40 0.48
C ASP A 111 -12.97 -15.48 0.97
N GLU A 112 -13.24 -16.04 2.14
CA GLU A 112 -12.28 -16.93 2.82
C GLU A 112 -12.00 -18.22 2.04
N GLU A 113 -12.98 -18.75 1.33
CA GLU A 113 -12.80 -19.95 0.51
C GLU A 113 -11.87 -19.68 -0.67
N MET A 114 -12.10 -18.59 -1.39
CA MET A 114 -11.23 -18.17 -2.50
C MET A 114 -9.83 -17.81 -2.01
N LEU A 115 -9.72 -17.14 -0.88
CA LEU A 115 -8.43 -16.81 -0.28
C LEU A 115 -7.66 -18.08 0.10
N ALA A 116 -8.33 -19.06 0.71
CA ALA A 116 -7.70 -20.33 1.07
C ALA A 116 -7.19 -21.07 -0.17
N ASN A 117 -7.96 -21.06 -1.28
CA ASN A 117 -7.55 -21.66 -2.54
C ASN A 117 -6.29 -20.97 -3.12
N GLU A 118 -6.26 -19.65 -3.13
CA GLU A 118 -5.09 -18.89 -3.61
C GLU A 118 -3.85 -19.16 -2.76
N LEU A 119 -4.00 -19.17 -1.43
CA LEU A 119 -2.89 -19.47 -0.52
C LEU A 119 -2.39 -20.91 -0.68
N SER A 120 -3.29 -21.86 -0.88
CA SER A 120 -2.93 -23.26 -1.13
C SER A 120 -2.13 -23.41 -2.41
N ASP A 121 -2.55 -22.75 -3.50
CA ASP A 121 -1.86 -22.78 -4.78
C ASP A 121 -0.45 -22.15 -4.67
N LEU A 122 -0.34 -21.01 -4.00
CA LEU A 122 0.95 -20.37 -3.76
C LEU A 122 1.88 -21.23 -2.90
N HIS A 123 1.33 -21.89 -1.89
CA HIS A 123 2.09 -22.81 -1.05
C HIS A 123 2.60 -24.02 -1.85
N ALA A 124 1.77 -24.56 -2.74
CA ALA A 124 2.17 -25.65 -3.64
C ALA A 124 3.26 -25.23 -4.62
N ASP A 125 3.26 -23.97 -5.04
CA ASP A 125 4.30 -23.37 -5.90
C ASP A 125 5.57 -22.99 -5.14
N GLU A 126 5.65 -23.36 -3.86
CA GLU A 126 6.81 -23.05 -3.00
C GLU A 126 7.10 -21.56 -2.84
N PHE A 127 6.06 -20.72 -2.96
CA PHE A 127 6.19 -19.30 -2.75
C PHE A 127 6.46 -18.99 -1.27
N ASP A 128 7.29 -17.97 -1.00
CA ASP A 128 7.57 -17.53 0.37
C ASP A 128 6.32 -16.86 0.98
N MET A 129 5.56 -17.62 1.74
CA MET A 129 4.30 -17.19 2.33
C MET A 129 4.46 -16.04 3.33
N ALA A 130 5.67 -15.85 3.90
CA ALA A 130 5.94 -14.75 4.81
C ALA A 130 5.83 -13.38 4.15
N LEU A 131 5.96 -13.31 2.82
CA LEU A 131 5.82 -12.06 2.05
C LEU A 131 4.38 -11.57 1.93
N LEU A 132 3.39 -12.41 2.22
CA LEU A 132 1.98 -12.09 2.01
C LEU A 132 1.35 -11.25 3.13
N GLY A 133 2.04 -11.13 4.27
CA GLY A 133 1.57 -10.31 5.39
C GLY A 133 0.58 -10.99 6.33
N PHE A 134 0.22 -12.25 6.09
CA PHE A 134 -0.56 -13.04 7.04
C PHE A 134 0.35 -13.57 8.13
N ASP A 135 -0.14 -13.60 9.38
CA ASP A 135 0.62 -14.25 10.44
C ASP A 135 0.53 -15.79 10.34
N ALA A 136 1.37 -16.49 11.11
CA ALA A 136 1.45 -17.94 11.05
C ALA A 136 0.13 -18.63 11.43
N ASP A 137 -0.60 -18.09 12.40
CA ASP A 137 -1.88 -18.64 12.84
C ASP A 137 -2.97 -18.46 11.79
N GLU A 138 -3.02 -17.29 11.15
CA GLU A 138 -3.93 -17.02 10.04
C GLU A 138 -3.67 -17.95 8.86
N LEU A 139 -2.40 -18.14 8.49
CA LEU A 139 -2.02 -19.05 7.40
C LEU A 139 -2.40 -20.49 7.72
N THR A 140 -2.14 -20.95 8.94
CA THR A 140 -2.49 -22.30 9.37
C THR A 140 -3.99 -22.51 9.28
N ALA A 141 -4.79 -21.57 9.78
CA ALA A 141 -6.24 -21.66 9.73
C ALA A 141 -6.79 -21.71 8.31
N LEU A 142 -6.28 -20.85 7.42
CA LEU A 142 -6.75 -20.76 6.03
C LEU A 142 -6.34 -21.99 5.20
N LEU A 143 -5.12 -22.48 5.37
CA LEU A 143 -4.66 -23.70 4.70
C LEU A 143 -5.40 -24.94 5.18
N SER A 144 -5.77 -24.99 6.46
CA SER A 144 -6.55 -26.10 7.03
C SER A 144 -7.98 -26.16 6.48
N MET A 145 -8.58 -25.05 6.09
CA MET A 145 -9.90 -25.01 5.44
C MET A 145 -9.89 -25.78 4.12
N GLU A 146 -8.83 -25.65 3.34
CA GLU A 146 -8.66 -26.34 2.06
C GLU A 146 -8.57 -27.85 2.26
N ASP A 147 -7.76 -28.31 3.24
CA ASP A 147 -7.61 -29.73 3.56
C ASP A 147 -8.95 -30.36 4.00
N THR A 148 -9.77 -29.61 4.75
CA THR A 148 -11.08 -30.07 5.18
C THR A 148 -12.05 -30.20 4.01
N ALA A 149 -12.00 -29.28 3.05
CA ALA A 149 -12.84 -29.33 1.86
C ALA A 149 -12.50 -30.52 0.95
N GLU A 150 -11.23 -30.90 0.85
CA GLU A 150 -10.79 -32.08 0.08
C GLU A 150 -11.14 -33.40 0.75
N ALA A 151 -11.34 -33.42 2.07
CA ALA A 151 -11.63 -34.64 2.84
C ALA A 151 -13.11 -35.10 2.73
N ILE A 152 -13.98 -34.31 2.14
CA ILE A 152 -15.38 -34.64 1.88
C ILE A 152 -15.51 -35.18 0.45
#